data_725391b1fca76baccdc7533dbfc4ff30
#
_entry.id   725391b1fca76baccdc7533dbfc4ff30
#
_cell.length_a   1.000
_cell.length_b   1.000
_cell.length_c   1.000
_cell.angle_alpha   90.00
_cell.angle_beta   90.00
_cell.angle_gamma   90.00
#
_symmetry.space_group_name_H-M   'P 1'
#
loop_
_entity.id
_entity.type
_entity.pdbx_description
1 polymer ?
#
loop_
_entity_poly.entity_id
_entity_poly.type
_entity_poly.pdbx_seq_one_letter_code
_entity_poly.pdbx_strand_id
1 'polypeptide(L)'
;LYKAENKSFECNGDMTLIPSKATVHVVMNGAWETEIEHPIDKEERWRYIKENAVVKMPSFNGEQLFRIKKKRKSDSGVAATLEPIFFDAKDDCFLTDIRPTKKNGQQALDIMTSPNNKYTGKSNITILSTAYYEYMNLIEAINGNQDNSFVNRWGGEILFDNFTVVINDRIGIDNGVELRYGKNISVDGLSEEIDVNAVATRIYPKAFNGHKLSGTGYI
;
A
#
# COMPACT_ATOMS: atom_id res chain seq x y z
N LEU A 1 -4.52 -13.90 16.19
CA LEU A 1 -3.30 -13.16 16.48
C LEU A 1 -2.14 -14.14 16.67
N TYR A 2 -0.97 -13.77 16.18
CA TYR A 2 0.30 -14.49 16.31
C TYR A 2 1.30 -13.62 17.07
N LYS A 3 2.16 -14.23 17.88
CA LYS A 3 3.25 -13.52 18.56
C LYS A 3 4.27 -13.00 17.57
N ALA A 4 5.07 -12.03 18.00
CA ALA A 4 6.06 -11.34 17.15
C ALA A 4 7.10 -12.28 16.52
N GLU A 5 7.49 -13.32 17.22
CA GLU A 5 8.50 -14.32 16.81
C GLU A 5 7.99 -15.35 15.81
N ASN A 6 6.69 -15.43 15.55
CA ASN A 6 6.11 -16.38 14.59
C ASN A 6 6.58 -16.08 13.16
N LYS A 7 6.99 -17.12 12.47
CA LYS A 7 7.46 -17.09 11.06
C LYS A 7 6.50 -17.75 10.08
N SER A 8 5.56 -18.57 10.59
CA SER A 8 4.53 -19.23 9.79
C SER A 8 3.15 -18.82 10.26
N PHE A 9 2.24 -18.55 9.31
CA PHE A 9 0.87 -18.08 9.55
C PHE A 9 -0.18 -19.01 8.93
N GLU A 10 0.22 -20.25 8.63
CA GLU A 10 -0.65 -21.27 8.02
C GLU A 10 -1.56 -21.95 9.06
N CYS A 11 -1.10 -22.02 10.30
CA CYS A 11 -1.87 -22.59 11.41
C CYS A 11 -2.68 -21.52 12.12
N ASN A 12 -3.54 -21.97 13.05
CA ASN A 12 -4.24 -21.07 13.95
C ASN A 12 -3.23 -20.27 14.79
N GLY A 13 -3.55 -19.01 15.06
CA GLY A 13 -2.72 -18.15 15.89
C GLY A 13 -2.75 -18.52 17.37
N ASP A 14 -1.94 -17.83 18.17
CA ASP A 14 -1.82 -18.01 19.61
C ASP A 14 -3.09 -17.58 20.36
N MET A 15 -3.88 -16.65 19.80
CA MET A 15 -5.10 -16.13 20.39
C MET A 15 -6.11 -15.65 19.35
N THR A 16 -7.37 -15.95 19.53
CA THR A 16 -8.49 -15.35 18.80
C THR A 16 -8.92 -14.06 19.48
N LEU A 17 -8.80 -12.93 18.79
CA LEU A 17 -9.30 -11.64 19.28
C LEU A 17 -10.79 -11.50 18.98
N ILE A 18 -11.50 -10.76 19.84
CA ILE A 18 -12.89 -10.35 19.65
C ILE A 18 -12.92 -8.81 19.75
N PRO A 19 -12.49 -8.10 18.71
CA PRO A 19 -12.44 -6.65 18.75
C PRO A 19 -13.86 -6.07 18.71
N SER A 20 -14.06 -4.94 19.41
CA SER A 20 -15.28 -4.13 19.30
C SER A 20 -15.34 -3.35 17.99
N LYS A 21 -14.16 -3.05 17.42
CA LYS A 21 -14.01 -2.38 16.14
C LYS A 21 -12.77 -2.91 15.42
N ALA A 22 -12.90 -3.14 14.13
CA ALA A 22 -11.78 -3.43 13.25
C ALA A 22 -12.03 -2.71 11.91
N THR A 23 -11.13 -1.84 11.51
CA THR A 23 -11.27 -1.03 10.30
C THR A 23 -10.00 -1.12 9.47
N VAL A 24 -10.16 -1.38 8.18
CA VAL A 24 -9.08 -1.30 7.19
C VAL A 24 -9.39 -0.12 6.27
N HIS A 25 -8.50 0.85 6.23
CA HIS A 25 -8.57 2.02 5.36
C HIS A 25 -7.48 1.92 4.30
N VAL A 26 -7.87 1.96 3.04
CA VAL A 26 -6.97 1.81 1.90
C VAL A 26 -7.14 2.97 0.95
N VAL A 27 -6.05 3.63 0.63
CA VAL A 27 -5.96 4.63 -0.43
C VAL A 27 -5.14 4.05 -1.57
N MET A 28 -5.67 4.10 -2.79
CA MET A 28 -4.97 3.59 -3.97
C MET A 28 -3.60 4.27 -4.12
N ASN A 29 -2.55 3.48 -4.25
CA ASN A 29 -1.15 3.93 -4.29
C ASN A 29 -0.75 4.86 -3.12
N GLY A 30 -1.45 4.77 -2.01
CA GLY A 30 -1.28 5.64 -0.85
C GLY A 30 -1.24 4.87 0.47
N ALA A 31 -1.84 5.47 1.49
CA ALA A 31 -1.88 4.89 2.82
C ALA A 31 -2.71 3.61 2.86
N TRP A 32 -2.22 2.63 3.62
CA TRP A 32 -2.95 1.44 3.98
C TRP A 32 -2.84 1.26 5.48
N GLU A 33 -3.87 1.71 6.19
CA GLU A 33 -3.91 1.77 7.64
C GLU A 33 -5.00 0.84 8.19
N THR A 34 -4.70 0.18 9.27
CA THR A 34 -5.63 -0.72 9.95
C THR A 34 -5.67 -0.39 11.43
N GLU A 35 -6.88 -0.30 11.96
CA GLU A 35 -7.11 -0.06 13.38
C GLU A 35 -7.97 -1.16 13.97
N ILE A 36 -7.62 -1.60 15.17
CA ILE A 36 -8.45 -2.48 15.99
C ILE A 36 -8.64 -1.86 17.36
N GLU A 37 -9.85 -2.03 17.92
CA GLU A 37 -10.18 -1.72 19.31
C GLU A 37 -10.69 -2.99 19.98
N HIS A 38 -10.11 -3.35 21.11
CA HIS A 38 -10.44 -4.55 21.86
C HIS A 38 -10.78 -4.18 23.30
N PRO A 39 -11.94 -4.61 23.85
CA PRO A 39 -12.30 -4.33 25.22
C PRO A 39 -11.37 -5.05 26.21
N ILE A 40 -11.35 -4.59 27.46
CA ILE A 40 -10.78 -5.35 28.58
C ILE A 40 -11.76 -6.49 28.90
N ASP A 41 -11.44 -7.68 28.41
CA ASP A 41 -12.25 -8.87 28.59
C ASP A 41 -11.76 -9.75 29.75
N LYS A 42 -12.64 -10.64 30.26
CA LYS A 42 -12.33 -11.54 31.38
C LYS A 42 -11.28 -12.59 30.99
N GLU A 43 -11.25 -12.98 29.75
CA GLU A 43 -10.30 -13.94 29.15
C GLU A 43 -8.94 -13.34 28.88
N GLU A 44 -8.78 -12.04 29.18
CA GLU A 44 -7.52 -11.30 29.04
C GLU A 44 -6.90 -11.34 27.63
N ARG A 45 -7.72 -11.51 26.56
CA ARG A 45 -7.26 -11.54 25.15
C ARG A 45 -6.50 -10.29 24.77
N TRP A 46 -6.92 -9.13 25.31
CA TRP A 46 -6.25 -7.85 25.08
C TRP A 46 -4.76 -7.83 25.46
N ARG A 47 -4.30 -8.73 26.35
CA ARG A 47 -2.90 -8.85 26.77
C ARG A 47 -2.00 -9.37 25.65
N TYR A 48 -2.58 -10.08 24.66
CA TYR A 48 -1.85 -10.58 23.51
C TYR A 48 -1.60 -9.48 22.46
N ILE A 49 -2.35 -8.37 22.50
CA ILE A 49 -2.13 -7.21 21.64
C ILE A 49 -0.84 -6.52 22.10
N LYS A 50 0.26 -6.85 21.46
CA LYS A 50 1.60 -6.34 21.74
C LYS A 50 2.22 -5.80 20.46
N GLU A 51 3.17 -4.90 20.61
CA GLU A 51 3.96 -4.38 19.49
C GLU A 51 4.64 -5.54 18.76
N ASN A 52 4.73 -5.45 17.44
CA ASN A 52 5.24 -6.46 16.52
C ASN A 52 4.47 -7.79 16.45
N ALA A 53 3.44 -8.02 17.24
CA ALA A 53 2.53 -9.15 17.02
C ALA A 53 1.79 -8.99 15.69
N VAL A 54 1.36 -10.12 15.10
CA VAL A 54 0.67 -10.14 13.80
C VAL A 54 -0.78 -10.55 13.99
N VAL A 55 -1.69 -9.79 13.40
CA VAL A 55 -3.12 -10.09 13.36
C VAL A 55 -3.47 -10.56 11.96
N LYS A 56 -4.08 -11.73 11.85
CA LYS A 56 -4.70 -12.24 10.62
C LYS A 56 -6.19 -11.90 10.68
N MET A 57 -6.68 -11.18 9.70
CA MET A 57 -8.07 -10.73 9.66
C MET A 57 -8.57 -10.60 8.22
N PRO A 58 -9.91 -10.71 8.00
CA PRO A 58 -10.49 -10.46 6.70
C PRO A 58 -10.25 -9.03 6.23
N SER A 59 -9.96 -8.88 4.95
CA SER A 59 -9.87 -7.60 4.23
C SER A 59 -10.64 -7.72 2.92
N PHE A 60 -10.72 -6.65 2.12
CA PHE A 60 -11.43 -6.66 0.84
C PHE A 60 -10.83 -7.64 -0.20
N ASN A 61 -9.57 -8.00 -0.05
CA ASN A 61 -8.85 -8.96 -0.91
C ASN A 61 -8.58 -10.32 -0.24
N GLY A 62 -9.40 -10.71 0.74
CA GLY A 62 -9.27 -11.97 1.45
C GLY A 62 -8.65 -11.84 2.85
N GLU A 63 -8.17 -12.94 3.40
CA GLU A 63 -7.48 -12.93 4.70
C GLU A 63 -6.09 -12.31 4.56
N GLN A 64 -5.83 -11.26 5.34
CA GLN A 64 -4.58 -10.52 5.31
C GLN A 64 -3.90 -10.50 6.68
N LEU A 65 -2.59 -10.43 6.65
CA LEU A 65 -1.73 -10.31 7.82
C LEU A 65 -1.34 -8.86 8.05
N PHE A 66 -1.53 -8.40 9.28
CA PHE A 66 -1.21 -7.04 9.69
C PHE A 66 -0.30 -7.06 10.90
N ARG A 67 0.78 -6.27 10.88
CA ARG A 67 1.69 -6.12 12.01
C ARG A 67 1.28 -4.96 12.89
N ILE A 68 1.19 -5.18 14.19
CA ILE A 68 0.91 -4.14 15.18
C ILE A 68 2.13 -3.23 15.31
N LYS A 69 1.96 -1.96 14.93
CA LYS A 69 3.02 -0.94 15.00
C LYS A 69 2.85 -0.02 16.22
N LYS A 70 1.63 0.29 16.59
CA LYS A 70 1.34 1.14 17.76
C LYS A 70 0.23 0.51 18.61
N LYS A 71 0.33 0.75 19.90
CA LYS A 71 -0.66 0.31 20.88
C LYS A 71 -0.94 1.42 21.88
N ARG A 72 -2.20 1.60 22.19
CA ARG A 72 -2.66 2.49 23.26
C ARG A 72 -3.62 1.72 24.17
N LYS A 73 -3.34 1.70 25.45
CA LYS A 73 -4.23 1.11 26.48
C LYS A 73 -4.93 2.21 27.25
N SER A 74 -6.22 2.03 27.51
CA SER A 74 -7.04 2.82 28.41
C SER A 74 -7.74 1.91 29.42
N ASP A 75 -8.52 2.47 30.33
CA ASP A 75 -9.31 1.70 31.28
C ASP A 75 -10.42 0.88 30.61
N SER A 76 -10.92 1.33 29.46
CA SER A 76 -12.01 0.68 28.73
C SER A 76 -11.54 -0.35 27.68
N GLY A 77 -10.28 -0.28 27.21
CA GLY A 77 -9.82 -1.15 26.15
C GLY A 77 -8.40 -0.88 25.69
N VAL A 78 -8.04 -1.63 24.65
CA VAL A 78 -6.77 -1.49 23.94
C VAL A 78 -7.06 -1.18 22.49
N ALA A 79 -6.53 -0.06 22.00
CA ALA A 79 -6.51 0.29 20.59
C ALA A 79 -5.12 0.01 19.99
N ALA A 80 -5.07 -0.51 18.78
CA ALA A 80 -3.83 -0.75 18.07
C ALA A 80 -3.94 -0.29 16.61
N THR A 81 -2.85 0.30 16.12
CA THR A 81 -2.66 0.62 14.70
C THR A 81 -1.74 -0.42 14.09
N LEU A 82 -2.15 -0.94 12.95
CA LEU A 82 -1.47 -2.01 12.24
C LEU A 82 -1.17 -1.60 10.80
N GLU A 83 -0.11 -2.17 10.25
CA GLU A 83 0.25 -2.06 8.83
C GLU A 83 0.23 -3.44 8.17
N PRO A 84 -0.03 -3.53 6.84
CA PRO A 84 0.13 -4.79 6.11
C PRO A 84 1.49 -5.42 6.36
N ILE A 85 1.54 -6.74 6.49
CA ILE A 85 2.78 -7.48 6.79
C ILE A 85 3.88 -7.23 5.73
N PHE A 86 3.50 -6.91 4.50
CA PHE A 86 4.45 -6.55 3.43
C PHE A 86 5.34 -5.36 3.81
N PHE A 87 4.85 -4.46 4.67
CA PHE A 87 5.60 -3.28 5.08
C PHE A 87 6.77 -3.58 6.01
N ASP A 88 6.91 -4.82 6.50
CA ASP A 88 8.15 -5.26 7.14
C ASP A 88 9.35 -5.16 6.19
N ALA A 89 9.12 -5.14 4.86
CA ALA A 89 10.16 -4.93 3.86
C ALA A 89 10.85 -3.56 3.94
N LYS A 90 10.33 -2.62 4.72
CA LYS A 90 11.05 -1.39 5.08
C LYS A 90 12.33 -1.68 5.84
N ASP A 91 12.30 -2.72 6.67
CA ASP A 91 13.36 -3.03 7.64
C ASP A 91 14.20 -4.22 7.21
N ASP A 92 13.62 -5.19 6.46
CA ASP A 92 14.27 -6.48 6.16
C ASP A 92 14.52 -6.75 4.66
N CYS A 93 14.15 -5.84 3.76
CA CYS A 93 14.46 -5.93 2.34
C CYS A 93 15.10 -4.65 1.81
N PHE A 94 16.43 -4.65 1.75
CA PHE A 94 17.23 -3.49 1.38
C PHE A 94 17.90 -3.68 0.01
N LEU A 95 17.73 -2.70 -0.87
CA LEU A 95 18.26 -2.66 -2.22
C LEU A 95 19.57 -1.88 -2.22
N THR A 96 20.71 -2.57 -2.32
CA THR A 96 22.03 -1.94 -2.31
C THR A 96 22.44 -1.36 -3.65
N ASP A 97 22.17 -2.10 -4.73
CA ASP A 97 22.41 -1.70 -6.13
C ASP A 97 21.58 -2.59 -7.05
N ILE A 98 20.38 -2.15 -7.38
CA ILE A 98 19.42 -2.88 -8.21
C ILE A 98 19.08 -2.05 -9.44
N ARG A 99 19.29 -2.61 -10.63
CA ARG A 99 19.18 -1.89 -11.92
C ARG A 99 18.35 -2.65 -12.95
N PRO A 100 17.01 -2.71 -12.82
CA PRO A 100 16.16 -3.25 -13.87
C PRO A 100 16.27 -2.39 -15.13
N THR A 101 16.95 -2.89 -16.16
CA THR A 101 17.20 -2.16 -17.41
C THR A 101 16.39 -2.77 -18.55
N LYS A 102 15.53 -1.98 -19.20
CA LYS A 102 14.64 -2.43 -20.28
C LYS A 102 13.82 -3.66 -19.87
N LYS A 103 13.20 -3.62 -18.68
CA LYS A 103 12.40 -4.69 -18.12
C LYS A 103 10.93 -4.30 -18.10
N ASN A 104 10.04 -5.30 -18.27
CA ASN A 104 8.62 -5.12 -18.01
C ASN A 104 8.33 -5.16 -16.50
N GLY A 105 7.08 -4.85 -16.09
CA GLY A 105 6.72 -4.76 -14.68
C GLY A 105 7.06 -6.03 -13.89
N GLN A 106 6.72 -7.22 -14.40
CA GLN A 106 7.00 -8.49 -13.72
C GLN A 106 8.51 -8.70 -13.54
N GLN A 107 9.28 -8.56 -14.60
CA GLN A 107 10.73 -8.73 -14.56
C GLN A 107 11.42 -7.74 -13.62
N ALA A 108 10.91 -6.51 -13.55
CA ALA A 108 11.43 -5.50 -12.64
C ALA A 108 11.16 -5.88 -11.18
N LEU A 109 9.93 -6.31 -10.85
CA LEU A 109 9.57 -6.76 -9.50
C LEU A 109 10.37 -8.00 -9.08
N ASP A 110 10.57 -8.97 -9.97
CA ASP A 110 11.39 -10.18 -9.68
C ASP A 110 12.82 -9.79 -9.28
N ILE A 111 13.40 -8.80 -9.96
CA ILE A 111 14.73 -8.29 -9.63
C ILE A 111 14.71 -7.53 -8.31
N MET A 112 13.69 -6.70 -8.06
CA MET A 112 13.59 -5.88 -6.85
C MET A 112 13.34 -6.71 -5.59
N THR A 113 12.59 -7.82 -5.69
CA THR A 113 12.31 -8.70 -4.55
C THR A 113 13.39 -9.75 -4.31
N SER A 114 14.31 -9.94 -5.27
CA SER A 114 15.37 -10.97 -5.18
C SER A 114 16.30 -10.87 -3.95
N PRO A 115 16.55 -9.70 -3.32
CA PRO A 115 17.39 -9.63 -2.13
C PRO A 115 16.79 -10.35 -0.91
N ASN A 116 15.47 -10.52 -0.84
CA ASN A 116 14.82 -11.23 0.25
C ASN A 116 13.67 -12.11 -0.26
N ASN A 117 13.88 -13.41 -0.32
CA ASN A 117 12.91 -14.40 -0.83
C ASN A 117 11.59 -14.48 -0.03
N LYS A 118 11.48 -13.78 1.09
CA LYS A 118 10.24 -13.64 1.85
C LYS A 118 9.18 -12.87 1.05
N TYR A 119 9.60 -11.97 0.17
CA TYR A 119 8.73 -11.11 -0.60
C TYR A 119 8.68 -11.52 -2.06
N THR A 120 7.50 -11.39 -2.66
CA THR A 120 7.29 -11.65 -4.08
C THR A 120 6.56 -10.49 -4.74
N GLY A 121 6.73 -10.33 -6.04
CA GLY A 121 6.04 -9.34 -6.84
C GLY A 121 5.24 -9.99 -7.97
N LYS A 122 4.06 -9.44 -8.28
CA LYS A 122 3.25 -9.82 -9.43
C LYS A 122 2.87 -8.57 -10.22
N SER A 123 2.97 -8.62 -11.54
CA SER A 123 2.57 -7.51 -12.40
C SER A 123 2.14 -7.99 -13.78
N ASN A 124 1.11 -7.35 -14.31
CA ASN A 124 0.67 -7.53 -15.69
C ASN A 124 1.17 -6.42 -16.63
N ILE A 125 1.98 -5.48 -16.13
CA ILE A 125 2.45 -4.32 -16.89
C ILE A 125 3.49 -4.77 -17.90
N THR A 126 3.22 -4.50 -19.18
CA THR A 126 4.08 -4.89 -20.32
C THR A 126 5.05 -3.80 -20.77
N ILE A 127 4.86 -2.57 -20.30
CA ILE A 127 5.72 -1.43 -20.62
C ILE A 127 7.15 -1.74 -20.20
N LEU A 128 8.10 -1.52 -21.11
CA LEU A 128 9.53 -1.66 -20.82
C LEU A 128 10.07 -0.34 -20.27
N SER A 129 10.64 -0.38 -19.09
CA SER A 129 11.28 0.78 -18.48
C SER A 129 12.62 0.42 -17.84
N THR A 130 13.30 1.44 -17.36
CA THR A 130 14.58 1.33 -16.68
C THR A 130 14.53 2.14 -15.40
N ALA A 131 14.97 1.55 -14.30
CA ALA A 131 15.11 2.25 -13.03
C ALA A 131 16.45 1.85 -12.39
N TYR A 132 16.79 2.57 -11.33
CA TYR A 132 17.99 2.39 -10.58
C TYR A 132 17.69 2.65 -9.10
N TYR A 133 17.97 1.67 -8.27
CA TYR A 133 17.72 1.70 -6.83
C TYR A 133 19.03 1.46 -6.08
N GLU A 134 19.42 2.41 -5.28
CA GLU A 134 20.66 2.35 -4.52
C GLU A 134 20.41 2.79 -3.07
N TYR A 135 20.82 1.94 -2.13
CA TYR A 135 20.73 2.19 -0.69
C TYR A 135 19.34 2.62 -0.20
N MET A 136 18.31 1.91 -0.65
CA MET A 136 16.92 2.16 -0.23
C MET A 136 16.19 0.85 0.10
N ASN A 137 15.10 0.94 0.85
CA ASN A 137 14.25 -0.21 1.14
C ASN A 137 13.27 -0.50 -0.01
N LEU A 138 12.74 -1.73 -0.04
CA LEU A 138 11.84 -2.18 -1.11
C LEU A 138 10.56 -1.34 -1.21
N ILE A 139 9.96 -0.92 -0.09
CA ILE A 139 8.72 -0.12 -0.11
C ILE A 139 8.97 1.24 -0.77
N GLU A 140 10.07 1.87 -0.44
CA GLU A 140 10.49 3.15 -1.01
C GLU A 140 10.80 3.03 -2.50
N ALA A 141 11.43 1.94 -2.92
CA ALA A 141 11.69 1.65 -4.33
C ALA A 141 10.40 1.40 -5.13
N ILE A 142 9.37 0.81 -4.50
CA ILE A 142 8.07 0.57 -5.16
C ILE A 142 7.29 1.87 -5.32
N ASN A 143 7.08 2.62 -4.25
CA ASN A 143 6.14 3.77 -4.22
C ASN A 143 6.70 4.99 -3.47
N GLY A 144 8.01 5.21 -3.50
CA GLY A 144 8.60 6.44 -2.98
C GLY A 144 8.34 7.66 -3.86
N ASN A 145 8.59 8.84 -3.30
CA ASN A 145 8.39 10.12 -3.99
C ASN A 145 9.44 10.42 -5.08
N GLN A 146 10.47 9.57 -5.23
CA GLN A 146 11.50 9.77 -6.24
C GLN A 146 10.99 9.39 -7.65
N ASP A 147 11.48 10.10 -8.66
CA ASP A 147 11.15 9.86 -10.07
C ASP A 147 11.45 8.42 -10.55
N ASN A 148 12.32 7.71 -9.84
CA ASN A 148 12.75 6.35 -10.16
C ASN A 148 11.92 5.27 -9.48
N SER A 149 10.92 5.59 -8.63
CA SER A 149 10.09 4.54 -8.02
C SER A 149 9.42 3.69 -9.10
N PHE A 150 9.08 2.44 -8.74
CA PHE A 150 8.43 1.53 -9.68
C PHE A 150 7.17 2.16 -10.29
N VAL A 151 6.30 2.73 -9.44
CA VAL A 151 5.04 3.35 -9.88
C VAL A 151 5.30 4.52 -10.83
N ASN A 152 6.32 5.34 -10.59
CA ASN A 152 6.64 6.46 -11.47
C ASN A 152 7.26 6.01 -12.81
N ARG A 153 7.89 4.81 -12.87
CA ARG A 153 8.54 4.30 -14.09
C ARG A 153 7.67 3.37 -14.91
N TRP A 154 6.86 2.54 -14.29
CA TRP A 154 6.00 1.56 -14.96
C TRP A 154 4.52 1.90 -14.85
N GLY A 155 4.15 2.78 -13.92
CA GLY A 155 2.75 3.05 -13.58
C GLY A 155 2.13 1.93 -12.76
N GLY A 156 0.80 1.89 -12.77
CA GLY A 156 0.01 0.82 -12.20
C GLY A 156 -0.60 1.14 -10.83
N GLU A 157 -1.46 0.23 -10.41
CA GLU A 157 -2.17 0.26 -9.14
C GLU A 157 -1.62 -0.83 -8.21
N ILE A 158 -1.34 -0.45 -6.96
CA ILE A 158 -0.70 -1.33 -5.96
C ILE A 158 -1.75 -2.00 -5.09
N LEU A 159 -1.58 -3.31 -4.90
CA LEU A 159 -2.30 -4.12 -3.92
C LEU A 159 -1.29 -4.95 -3.11
N PHE A 160 -1.40 -4.92 -1.79
CA PHE A 160 -0.63 -5.81 -0.93
C PHE A 160 -1.45 -7.06 -0.61
N ASP A 161 -0.87 -8.23 -0.83
CA ASP A 161 -1.43 -9.54 -0.54
C ASP A 161 -0.43 -10.33 0.30
N ASN A 162 -0.55 -10.20 1.62
CA ASN A 162 0.37 -10.77 2.59
C ASN A 162 1.84 -10.41 2.26
N PHE A 163 2.67 -11.36 1.86
CA PHE A 163 4.08 -11.14 1.48
C PHE A 163 4.26 -10.85 -0.02
N THR A 164 3.18 -10.68 -0.75
CA THR A 164 3.19 -10.39 -2.19
C THR A 164 2.73 -8.96 -2.44
N VAL A 165 3.47 -8.22 -3.26
CA VAL A 165 2.97 -7.00 -3.87
C VAL A 165 2.45 -7.30 -5.27
N VAL A 166 1.23 -6.87 -5.56
CA VAL A 166 0.63 -6.96 -6.89
C VAL A 166 0.54 -5.55 -7.45
N ILE A 167 1.18 -5.31 -8.59
CA ILE A 167 1.14 -4.01 -9.27
C ILE A 167 0.67 -4.24 -10.70
N ASN A 168 -0.59 -3.94 -10.94
CA ASN A 168 -1.22 -4.14 -12.23
C ASN A 168 -1.54 -2.78 -12.87
N ASP A 169 -1.68 -2.78 -14.18
CA ASP A 169 -2.14 -1.61 -14.94
C ASP A 169 -3.45 -1.08 -14.34
N ARG A 170 -4.36 -1.99 -13.97
CA ARG A 170 -5.59 -1.69 -13.26
C ARG A 170 -5.97 -2.85 -12.33
N ILE A 171 -6.32 -2.56 -11.08
CA ILE A 171 -6.85 -3.54 -10.11
C ILE A 171 -8.37 -3.62 -10.19
N GLY A 172 -9.03 -2.47 -10.36
CA GLY A 172 -10.49 -2.41 -10.47
C GLY A 172 -11.01 -3.10 -11.72
N ILE A 173 -12.20 -3.72 -11.60
CA ILE A 173 -12.90 -4.39 -12.67
C ILE A 173 -14.17 -3.60 -13.00
N ASP A 174 -14.47 -3.43 -14.29
CA ASP A 174 -15.76 -2.90 -14.70
C ASP A 174 -16.81 -4.04 -14.64
N ASN A 175 -17.63 -4.00 -13.60
CA ASN A 175 -18.73 -4.95 -13.41
C ASN A 175 -20.03 -4.50 -14.10
N GLY A 176 -19.99 -3.48 -14.94
CA GLY A 176 -21.17 -2.92 -15.61
C GLY A 176 -22.15 -2.24 -14.62
N VAL A 177 -21.68 -1.82 -13.46
CA VAL A 177 -22.51 -1.11 -12.48
C VAL A 177 -22.72 0.32 -12.93
N GLU A 178 -23.97 0.67 -13.26
CA GLU A 178 -24.35 2.03 -13.64
C GLU A 178 -24.86 2.79 -12.42
N LEU A 179 -24.26 3.94 -12.17
CA LEU A 179 -24.71 4.87 -11.14
C LEU A 179 -25.83 5.75 -11.70
N ARG A 180 -27.01 5.68 -11.09
CA ARG A 180 -28.17 6.47 -11.49
C ARG A 180 -28.72 7.27 -10.34
N TYR A 181 -28.96 8.56 -10.59
CA TYR A 181 -29.63 9.44 -9.65
C TYR A 181 -31.03 8.91 -9.29
N GLY A 182 -31.35 8.93 -8.01
CA GLY A 182 -32.63 8.43 -7.49
C GLY A 182 -32.75 6.89 -7.40
N LYS A 183 -31.71 6.14 -7.82
CA LYS A 183 -31.67 4.67 -7.69
C LYS A 183 -30.59 4.21 -6.70
N ASN A 184 -29.35 4.57 -6.95
CA ASN A 184 -28.19 4.15 -6.16
C ASN A 184 -27.23 5.32 -5.83
N ILE A 185 -27.63 6.55 -6.18
CA ILE A 185 -27.02 7.79 -5.72
C ILE A 185 -28.05 8.51 -4.86
N SER A 186 -27.69 8.87 -3.63
CA SER A 186 -28.56 9.69 -2.75
C SER A 186 -28.70 11.12 -3.28
N VAL A 187 -29.74 11.83 -2.81
CA VAL A 187 -30.02 13.21 -3.25
C VAL A 187 -28.84 14.15 -3.03
N ASP A 188 -28.05 13.91 -1.96
CA ASP A 188 -26.87 14.69 -1.60
C ASP A 188 -25.56 13.97 -1.96
N GLY A 189 -25.62 12.92 -2.81
CA GLY A 189 -24.50 12.02 -3.08
C GLY A 189 -23.52 12.48 -4.16
N LEU A 190 -23.82 13.59 -4.86
CA LEU A 190 -22.92 14.21 -5.84
C LEU A 190 -22.73 15.66 -5.48
N SER A 191 -21.48 16.05 -5.23
CA SER A 191 -21.07 17.44 -5.09
C SER A 191 -19.99 17.74 -6.12
N GLU A 192 -20.06 18.93 -6.73
CA GLU A 192 -19.02 19.47 -7.57
C GLU A 192 -18.37 20.63 -6.81
N GLU A 193 -17.07 20.56 -6.60
CA GLU A 193 -16.27 21.62 -6.02
C GLU A 193 -15.24 22.10 -7.06
N ILE A 194 -15.30 23.37 -7.41
CA ILE A 194 -14.39 23.98 -8.38
C ILE A 194 -13.50 24.97 -7.62
N ASP A 195 -12.22 24.63 -7.45
CA ASP A 195 -11.20 25.55 -6.94
C ASP A 195 -10.49 26.24 -8.11
N VAL A 196 -10.86 27.48 -8.35
CA VAL A 196 -10.28 28.31 -9.43
C VAL A 196 -8.79 28.58 -9.18
N ASN A 197 -8.33 28.56 -7.92
CA ASN A 197 -6.91 28.77 -7.60
C ASN A 197 -6.04 27.57 -7.99
N ALA A 198 -6.63 26.38 -8.14
CA ALA A 198 -5.93 25.18 -8.60
C ALA A 198 -5.83 25.08 -10.13
N VAL A 199 -6.51 25.97 -10.88
CA VAL A 199 -6.51 25.94 -12.34
C VAL A 199 -5.31 26.70 -12.89
N ALA A 200 -4.37 25.97 -13.50
CA ALA A 200 -3.28 26.56 -14.26
C ALA A 200 -3.73 26.88 -15.71
N THR A 201 -3.87 28.14 -16.03
CA THR A 201 -4.22 28.58 -17.40
C THR A 201 -3.04 28.65 -18.34
N ARG A 202 -1.81 28.59 -17.83
CA ARG A 202 -0.56 28.55 -18.58
C ARG A 202 0.47 27.68 -17.86
N ILE A 203 1.16 26.86 -18.60
CA ILE A 203 2.24 26.01 -18.09
C ILE A 203 3.55 26.44 -18.74
N TYR A 204 4.60 26.63 -17.93
CA TYR A 204 5.94 26.90 -18.40
C TYR A 204 6.82 25.65 -18.21
N PRO A 205 6.87 24.73 -19.18
CA PRO A 205 7.63 23.50 -19.04
C PRO A 205 9.12 23.79 -19.06
N LYS A 206 9.85 23.17 -18.15
CA LYS A 206 11.31 23.23 -18.08
C LYS A 206 11.84 21.80 -18.03
N ALA A 207 12.59 21.41 -19.04
CA ALA A 207 13.24 20.10 -19.05
C ALA A 207 14.50 20.08 -18.16
N PHE A 208 15.01 18.87 -17.93
CA PHE A 208 16.31 18.67 -17.29
C PHE A 208 17.39 19.48 -18.00
N ASN A 209 18.37 20.01 -17.27
CA ASN A 209 19.40 20.94 -17.78
C ASN A 209 18.88 22.30 -18.28
N GLY A 210 17.67 22.69 -17.93
CA GLY A 210 17.15 24.01 -18.21
C GLY A 210 16.69 24.26 -19.66
N HIS A 211 16.57 23.22 -20.47
CA HIS A 211 15.97 23.35 -21.81
C HIS A 211 14.52 23.83 -21.69
N LYS A 212 14.15 24.75 -22.56
CA LYS A 212 12.85 25.41 -22.62
C LYS A 212 12.25 25.24 -24.02
N LEU A 213 10.94 25.40 -24.12
CA LEU A 213 10.29 25.47 -25.43
C LEU A 213 10.74 26.71 -26.18
N SER A 214 10.80 26.63 -27.50
CA SER A 214 11.04 27.76 -28.38
C SER A 214 9.83 28.72 -28.39
N GLY A 215 10.02 29.97 -28.72
CA GLY A 215 8.98 30.99 -28.74
C GLY A 215 8.72 31.60 -27.35
N THR A 216 7.43 31.72 -26.94
CA THR A 216 7.05 32.34 -25.66
C THR A 216 7.41 31.47 -24.46
N GLY A 217 7.72 30.19 -24.66
CA GLY A 217 8.04 29.21 -23.61
C GLY A 217 6.83 28.69 -22.84
N TYR A 218 5.60 29.09 -23.15
CA TYR A 218 4.36 28.63 -22.52
C TYR A 218 3.59 27.66 -23.43
N ILE A 219 2.84 26.76 -22.79
CA ILE A 219 1.79 25.93 -23.38
C ILE A 219 0.45 26.42 -22.84
#